data_99119a047f3bc7573d8ea4e80de6f9e9
#
_entry.id   99119a047f3bc7573d8ea4e80de6f9e9
#
_cell.length_a   1.000
_cell.length_b   1.000
_cell.length_c   1.000
_cell.angle_alpha   90.00
_cell.angle_beta   90.00
_cell.angle_gamma   90.00
#
_symmetry.space_group_name_H-M   'P 1'
#
loop_
_entity.id
_entity.type
_entity.pdbx_description
1 polymer ?
#
loop_
_entity_poly.entity_id
_entity_poly.type
_entity_poly.pdbx_seq_one_letter_code
_entity_poly.pdbx_strand_id
1 'polypeptide(L)'
;MRIPPYWICERRLVHGKYVRKYYISDISLEDASLSRTPAARHVESKESYHTPIYEPVLAVSDAGNLVIRNHYGCRVLNTTTVCFADVDAVPNTASNLIRTLFGRGLSPEERLLATIHSLTAQDSTLGVRVYRTVHGWRLVLAGQGISLQSPRMQQLFQLLNVDARYARLCRLQRCWRARISPKPFYRGLKRFPLPLHSDWESDPAAASWIQHYETATSGLAVCRLIAEIGIPINDPIVNWHDEATSALIPNLKLG
;
A
#
# COMPACT_ATOMS: atom_id res chain seq x y z
N MET A 1 -7.14 -12.48 1.25
CA MET A 1 -8.23 -11.74 1.92
C MET A 1 -9.39 -11.64 0.95
N ARG A 2 -10.62 -11.95 1.37
CA ARG A 2 -11.81 -11.75 0.54
C ARG A 2 -12.47 -10.46 0.97
N ILE A 3 -12.58 -9.49 0.06
CA ILE A 3 -13.36 -8.27 0.29
C ILE A 3 -14.74 -8.54 -0.28
N PRO A 4 -15.82 -8.46 0.51
CA PRO A 4 -17.18 -8.58 0.00
C PRO A 4 -17.44 -7.56 -1.11
N PRO A 5 -18.07 -7.93 -2.22
CA PRO A 5 -18.29 -7.04 -3.35
C PRO A 5 -19.35 -5.97 -3.09
N TYR A 6 -20.28 -6.26 -2.18
CA TYR A 6 -21.39 -5.34 -1.88
C TYR A 6 -21.25 -4.75 -0.49
N TRP A 7 -21.42 -3.45 -0.39
CA TRP A 7 -21.38 -2.75 0.87
C TRP A 7 -22.12 -1.41 0.78
N ILE A 8 -22.71 -0.98 1.90
CA ILE A 8 -23.39 0.28 2.04
C ILE A 8 -22.80 1.10 3.19
N CYS A 9 -22.90 2.41 3.06
CA CYS A 9 -22.48 3.35 4.09
C CYS A 9 -23.72 4.06 4.65
N GLU A 10 -24.02 3.82 5.91
CA GLU A 10 -25.02 4.58 6.66
C GLU A 10 -24.37 5.77 7.37
N ARG A 11 -24.91 6.96 7.18
CA ARG A 11 -24.46 8.16 7.88
C ARG A 11 -25.45 8.49 8.98
N ARG A 12 -25.00 8.45 10.24
CA ARG A 12 -25.83 8.79 11.41
C ARG A 12 -25.23 9.98 12.14
N LEU A 13 -26.11 10.83 12.68
CA LEU A 13 -25.73 11.89 13.60
C LEU A 13 -25.73 11.33 15.03
N VAL A 14 -24.56 11.28 15.68
CA VAL A 14 -24.41 10.79 17.04
C VAL A 14 -23.68 11.88 17.84
N HIS A 15 -24.34 12.37 18.88
CA HIS A 15 -23.79 13.46 19.72
C HIS A 15 -23.30 14.68 18.92
N GLY A 16 -24.05 15.11 17.91
CA GLY A 16 -23.70 16.26 17.07
C GLY A 16 -22.58 15.99 16.04
N LYS A 17 -22.06 14.78 15.94
CA LYS A 17 -21.05 14.38 14.95
C LYS A 17 -21.61 13.32 14.00
N TYR A 18 -21.27 13.44 12.72
CA TYR A 18 -21.62 12.41 11.76
C TYR A 18 -20.70 11.21 11.92
N VAL A 19 -21.29 10.06 12.25
CA VAL A 19 -20.65 8.74 12.26
C VAL A 19 -21.09 7.96 11.04
N ARG A 20 -20.16 7.32 10.36
CA ARG A 20 -20.43 6.42 9.25
C ARG A 20 -20.38 4.98 9.74
N LYS A 21 -21.39 4.19 9.42
CA LYS A 21 -21.40 2.74 9.61
C LYS A 21 -21.43 2.09 8.25
N TYR A 22 -20.65 1.04 8.08
CA TYR A 22 -20.57 0.28 6.86
C TYR A 22 -21.12 -1.12 7.11
N TYR A 23 -21.93 -1.61 6.19
CA TYR A 23 -22.47 -2.96 6.19
C TYR A 23 -22.07 -3.64 4.89
N ILE A 24 -21.84 -4.93 4.94
CA ILE A 24 -21.27 -5.71 3.84
C ILE A 24 -22.13 -6.92 3.52
N SER A 25 -22.07 -7.36 2.27
CA SER A 25 -22.64 -8.62 1.80
C SER A 25 -21.83 -9.21 0.66
N ASP A 26 -21.87 -10.52 0.57
CA ASP A 26 -21.34 -11.27 -0.59
C ASP A 26 -22.43 -11.50 -1.65
N ILE A 27 -23.68 -11.14 -1.37
CA ILE A 27 -24.86 -11.48 -2.17
C ILE A 27 -25.36 -10.27 -2.98
N SER A 28 -25.73 -9.17 -2.30
CA SER A 28 -26.28 -7.97 -2.93
C SER A 28 -26.21 -6.75 -2.00
N LEU A 29 -26.47 -5.56 -2.57
CA LEU A 29 -26.62 -4.31 -1.79
C LEU A 29 -27.85 -4.38 -0.87
N GLU A 30 -28.92 -5.00 -1.34
CA GLU A 30 -30.15 -5.20 -0.57
C GLU A 30 -29.86 -6.09 0.65
N ASP A 31 -29.15 -7.20 0.46
CA ASP A 31 -28.73 -8.06 1.56
C ASP A 31 -27.80 -7.32 2.54
N ALA A 32 -26.86 -6.51 2.08
CA ALA A 32 -26.06 -5.67 2.95
C ALA A 32 -26.90 -4.71 3.80
N SER A 33 -27.98 -4.18 3.23
CA SER A 33 -28.94 -3.30 3.93
C SER A 33 -29.78 -4.04 4.95
N LEU A 34 -30.28 -5.23 4.62
CA LEU A 34 -31.19 -6.02 5.45
C LEU A 34 -30.46 -6.78 6.55
N SER A 35 -29.39 -7.46 6.20
CA SER A 35 -28.61 -8.27 7.14
C SER A 35 -27.87 -7.42 8.17
N ARG A 36 -27.54 -6.17 7.79
CA ARG A 36 -26.73 -5.25 8.61
C ARG A 36 -25.46 -5.89 9.18
N THR A 37 -24.86 -6.77 8.41
CA THR A 37 -23.61 -7.40 8.78
C THR A 37 -22.53 -6.33 8.89
N PRO A 38 -21.99 -6.05 10.10
CA PRO A 38 -21.01 -4.99 10.26
C PRO A 38 -19.74 -5.36 9.49
N ALA A 39 -19.20 -4.42 8.81
CA ALA A 39 -18.00 -4.57 8.02
C ALA A 39 -16.76 -4.94 8.83
N ALA A 40 -16.74 -4.65 10.11
CA ALA A 40 -15.79 -5.19 11.07
C ALA A 40 -16.37 -5.10 12.48
N ARG A 41 -16.16 -6.12 13.30
CA ARG A 41 -16.38 -6.09 14.75
C ARG A 41 -15.44 -5.12 15.50
N HIS A 42 -14.66 -4.33 14.78
CA HIS A 42 -13.61 -3.46 15.33
C HIS A 42 -14.05 -2.03 15.63
N VAL A 43 -15.33 -1.71 15.49
CA VAL A 43 -15.84 -0.36 15.84
C VAL A 43 -16.01 -0.18 17.37
N GLU A 44 -15.91 -1.25 18.15
CA GLU A 44 -16.09 -1.16 19.63
C GLU A 44 -14.81 -0.91 20.42
N SER A 45 -13.64 -0.97 19.80
CA SER A 45 -12.42 -0.53 20.49
C SER A 45 -12.34 1.00 20.46
N LYS A 46 -12.09 1.61 21.61
CA LYS A 46 -11.95 3.08 21.83
C LYS A 46 -10.84 3.74 20.97
N GLU A 47 -10.25 3.06 20.02
CA GLU A 47 -9.28 3.60 19.08
C GLU A 47 -10.01 4.19 17.86
N SER A 48 -10.34 5.47 17.98
CA SER A 48 -11.19 6.28 17.10
C SER A 48 -10.65 6.53 15.67
N TYR A 49 -9.71 5.76 15.15
CA TYR A 49 -9.04 6.05 13.88
C TYR A 49 -9.20 5.03 12.76
N HIS A 50 -9.93 3.95 12.96
CA HIS A 50 -10.03 2.89 11.98
C HIS A 50 -11.47 2.59 11.59
N THR A 51 -12.11 3.55 10.94
CA THR A 51 -13.23 3.20 10.05
C THR A 51 -12.63 2.29 8.98
N PRO A 52 -13.08 1.05 8.82
CA PRO A 52 -12.63 0.22 7.71
C PRO A 52 -12.92 0.99 6.42
N ILE A 53 -11.87 1.29 5.69
CA ILE A 53 -12.00 1.96 4.41
C ILE A 53 -12.35 0.86 3.43
N TYR A 54 -13.61 0.82 3.02
CA TYR A 54 -14.04 -0.08 1.95
C TYR A 54 -13.57 0.48 0.64
N GLU A 55 -12.71 -0.29 0.03
CA GLU A 55 -12.04 0.06 -1.19
C GLU A 55 -12.59 -0.86 -2.28
N PRO A 56 -13.20 -0.34 -3.36
CA PRO A 56 -13.78 -1.16 -4.41
C PRO A 56 -12.72 -2.03 -5.06
N VAL A 57 -13.07 -3.27 -5.32
CA VAL A 57 -12.23 -4.23 -6.02
C VAL A 57 -12.31 -3.94 -7.52
N LEU A 58 -11.17 -3.65 -8.14
CA LEU A 58 -11.06 -3.38 -9.57
C LEU A 58 -10.69 -4.64 -10.37
N ALA A 59 -9.90 -5.53 -9.76
CA ALA A 59 -9.49 -6.79 -10.38
C ALA A 59 -9.15 -7.83 -9.31
N VAL A 60 -9.32 -9.09 -9.64
CA VAL A 60 -8.95 -10.25 -8.83
C VAL A 60 -8.14 -11.20 -9.71
N SER A 61 -6.99 -11.68 -9.20
CA SER A 61 -6.27 -12.78 -9.84
C SER A 61 -6.68 -14.12 -9.25
N ASP A 62 -6.41 -15.22 -9.97
CA ASP A 62 -6.71 -16.60 -9.54
C ASP A 62 -6.01 -16.98 -8.23
N ALA A 63 -4.90 -16.34 -7.90
CA ALA A 63 -4.16 -16.54 -6.66
C ALA A 63 -4.73 -15.77 -5.45
N GLY A 64 -5.89 -15.12 -5.57
CA GLY A 64 -6.49 -14.32 -4.50
C GLY A 64 -5.83 -12.96 -4.28
N ASN A 65 -5.02 -12.51 -5.23
CA ASN A 65 -4.46 -11.15 -5.24
C ASN A 65 -5.51 -10.18 -5.79
N LEU A 66 -5.63 -9.01 -5.19
CA LEU A 66 -6.66 -8.03 -5.52
C LEU A 66 -6.04 -6.69 -5.90
N VAL A 67 -6.62 -6.04 -6.90
CA VAL A 67 -6.42 -4.61 -7.12
C VAL A 67 -7.66 -3.86 -6.64
N ILE A 68 -7.44 -2.89 -5.80
CA ILE A 68 -8.50 -2.03 -5.28
C ILE A 68 -8.22 -0.56 -5.58
N ARG A 69 -9.24 0.28 -5.45
CA ARG A 69 -9.08 1.74 -5.43
C ARG A 69 -9.20 2.23 -3.99
N ASN A 70 -8.17 2.85 -3.45
CA ASN A 70 -8.19 3.36 -2.09
C ASN A 70 -8.91 4.72 -2.00
N HIS A 71 -9.12 5.22 -0.77
CA HIS A 71 -9.82 6.49 -0.50
C HIS A 71 -9.15 7.74 -1.09
N TYR A 72 -7.90 7.64 -1.54
CA TYR A 72 -7.26 8.72 -2.32
C TYR A 72 -7.57 8.62 -3.80
N GLY A 73 -8.09 7.50 -4.27
CA GLY A 73 -8.32 7.19 -5.66
C GLY A 73 -7.20 6.38 -6.32
N CYS A 74 -6.12 6.06 -5.59
CA CYS A 74 -5.02 5.25 -6.13
C CYS A 74 -5.41 3.79 -6.27
N ARG A 75 -4.86 3.12 -7.28
CA ARG A 75 -4.88 1.67 -7.38
C ARG A 75 -3.85 1.06 -6.43
N VAL A 76 -4.26 0.02 -5.71
CA VAL A 76 -3.44 -0.69 -4.73
C VAL A 76 -3.55 -2.19 -4.96
N LEU A 77 -2.43 -2.84 -5.15
CA LEU A 77 -2.32 -4.29 -5.09
C LEU A 77 -2.40 -4.75 -3.64
N ASN A 78 -3.25 -5.72 -3.37
CA ASN A 78 -3.32 -6.44 -2.09
C ASN A 78 -2.98 -7.89 -2.39
N THR A 79 -2.03 -8.45 -1.66
CA THR A 79 -1.52 -9.81 -1.87
C THR A 79 -1.24 -10.50 -0.56
N THR A 80 -1.43 -11.83 -0.54
CA THR A 80 -1.05 -12.68 0.60
C THR A 80 0.22 -13.48 0.33
N THR A 81 0.73 -13.43 -0.91
CA THR A 81 1.86 -14.26 -1.37
C THR A 81 3.18 -13.51 -1.42
N VAL A 82 3.16 -12.20 -1.70
CA VAL A 82 4.38 -11.38 -1.85
C VAL A 82 4.47 -10.35 -0.73
N CYS A 83 5.57 -10.37 0.01
CA CYS A 83 5.83 -9.43 1.09
C CYS A 83 6.33 -8.10 0.53
N PHE A 84 5.46 -7.10 0.54
CA PHE A 84 5.84 -5.71 0.32
C PHE A 84 6.11 -5.01 1.66
N ALA A 85 7.01 -4.01 1.64
CA ALA A 85 7.26 -3.14 2.77
C ALA A 85 7.57 -1.72 2.28
N ASP A 86 6.99 -0.71 2.90
CA ASP A 86 7.29 0.70 2.60
C ASP A 86 8.20 1.26 3.72
N VAL A 87 9.29 1.89 3.32
CA VAL A 87 10.29 2.52 4.19
C VAL A 87 10.32 4.02 3.86
N ASP A 88 9.94 4.85 4.82
CA ASP A 88 9.99 6.30 4.64
C ASP A 88 11.45 6.81 4.71
N ALA A 89 11.77 7.77 3.86
CA ALA A 89 13.02 8.50 4.00
C ALA A 89 12.95 9.32 5.30
N VAL A 90 13.63 8.87 6.35
CA VAL A 90 13.71 9.60 7.61
C VAL A 90 14.41 10.94 7.32
N PRO A 91 13.81 12.08 7.66
CA PRO A 91 14.49 13.36 7.53
C PRO A 91 15.83 13.28 8.25
N ASN A 92 16.89 13.73 7.58
CA ASN A 92 18.20 13.80 8.22
C ASN A 92 18.07 14.64 9.49
N THR A 93 18.24 14.02 10.65
CA THR A 93 18.42 14.80 11.88
C THR A 93 19.61 15.74 11.68
N ALA A 94 19.61 16.91 12.31
CA ALA A 94 20.65 17.92 12.13
C ALA A 94 22.07 17.32 12.27
N SER A 95 22.25 16.36 13.19
CA SER A 95 23.52 15.64 13.36
C SER A 95 23.90 14.77 12.15
N ASN A 96 22.93 14.13 11.48
CA ASN A 96 23.19 13.35 10.27
C ASN A 96 23.43 14.24 9.05
N LEU A 97 22.75 15.39 8.97
CA LEU A 97 22.98 16.37 7.93
C LEU A 97 24.41 16.93 7.98
N ILE A 98 24.89 17.29 9.17
CA ILE A 98 26.26 17.76 9.41
C ILE A 98 27.28 16.68 9.01
N ARG A 99 27.09 15.42 9.43
CA ARG A 99 27.98 14.30 9.07
C ARG A 99 28.00 14.02 7.57
N THR A 100 26.86 14.17 6.88
CA THR A 100 26.76 14.00 5.42
C THR A 100 27.44 15.16 4.68
N LEU A 101 27.26 16.41 5.14
CA LEU A 101 27.91 17.59 4.57
C LEU A 101 29.44 17.57 4.69
N PHE A 102 29.98 16.95 5.75
CA PHE A 102 31.42 16.76 5.92
C PHE A 102 31.97 15.47 5.31
N GLY A 103 31.18 14.79 4.43
CA GLY A 103 31.62 13.57 3.74
C GLY A 103 31.85 12.35 4.64
N ARG A 104 31.41 12.40 5.91
CA ARG A 104 31.66 11.36 6.94
C ARG A 104 30.46 10.44 7.22
N GLY A 105 29.37 10.53 6.46
CA GLY A 105 28.17 9.75 6.71
C GLY A 105 27.52 9.20 5.45
N LEU A 106 27.05 7.96 5.51
CA LEU A 106 26.25 7.34 4.46
C LEU A 106 24.92 8.10 4.29
N SER A 107 24.48 8.25 3.06
CA SER A 107 23.12 8.73 2.75
C SER A 107 22.06 7.76 3.31
N PRO A 108 20.80 8.17 3.45
CA PRO A 108 19.72 7.27 3.88
C PRO A 108 19.60 6.02 2.98
N GLU A 109 19.80 6.15 1.67
CA GLU A 109 19.79 5.03 0.73
C GLU A 109 20.98 4.09 0.95
N GLU A 110 22.17 4.61 1.06
CA GLU A 110 23.36 3.79 1.31
C GLU A 110 23.26 3.03 2.63
N ARG A 111 22.69 3.65 3.68
CA ARG A 111 22.41 2.96 4.95
C ARG A 111 21.41 1.82 4.80
N LEU A 112 20.31 2.06 4.07
CA LEU A 112 19.32 1.02 3.79
C LEU A 112 19.95 -0.14 3.02
N LEU A 113 20.70 0.14 1.95
CA LEU A 113 21.36 -0.88 1.15
C LEU A 113 22.40 -1.65 1.96
N ALA A 114 23.22 -0.96 2.77
CA ALA A 114 24.19 -1.61 3.67
C ALA A 114 23.52 -2.54 4.69
N THR A 115 22.38 -2.12 5.25
CA THR A 115 21.57 -2.97 6.14
C THR A 115 21.08 -4.21 5.41
N ILE A 116 20.54 -4.06 4.19
CA ILE A 116 20.04 -5.18 3.39
C ILE A 116 21.18 -6.14 3.02
N HIS A 117 22.34 -5.63 2.61
CA HIS A 117 23.52 -6.46 2.35
C HIS A 117 23.95 -7.25 3.57
N SER A 118 23.95 -6.64 4.76
CA SER A 118 24.27 -7.33 6.01
C SER A 118 23.26 -8.44 6.32
N LEU A 119 21.98 -8.19 6.12
CA LEU A 119 20.91 -9.18 6.36
C LEU A 119 20.99 -10.36 5.39
N THR A 120 21.20 -10.11 4.11
CA THR A 120 21.33 -11.17 3.09
C THR A 120 22.63 -11.97 3.23
N ALA A 121 23.68 -11.37 3.75
CA ALA A 121 24.93 -12.09 4.07
C ALA A 121 24.75 -13.05 5.27
N GLN A 122 23.88 -12.71 6.23
CA GLN A 122 23.58 -13.55 7.39
C GLN A 122 22.53 -14.62 7.08
N ASP A 123 21.74 -14.44 6.03
CA ASP A 123 20.66 -15.28 5.65
C ASP A 123 20.62 -15.54 4.14
N SER A 124 21.21 -16.66 3.74
CA SER A 124 21.30 -17.08 2.34
C SER A 124 19.95 -17.36 1.66
N THR A 125 18.84 -17.40 2.42
CA THR A 125 17.49 -17.59 1.87
C THR A 125 16.80 -16.27 1.59
N LEU A 126 17.35 -15.14 2.02
CA LEU A 126 16.73 -13.82 1.88
C LEU A 126 17.06 -13.20 0.52
N GLY A 127 16.01 -12.79 -0.19
CA GLY A 127 16.08 -11.91 -1.36
C GLY A 127 15.34 -10.62 -1.12
N VAL A 128 15.87 -9.51 -1.60
CA VAL A 128 15.27 -8.19 -1.45
C VAL A 128 15.38 -7.42 -2.76
N ARG A 129 14.24 -7.00 -3.32
CA ARG A 129 14.18 -5.94 -4.35
C ARG A 129 13.95 -4.60 -3.68
N VAL A 130 14.70 -3.60 -4.07
CA VAL A 130 14.63 -2.24 -3.53
C VAL A 130 14.17 -1.29 -4.62
N TYR A 131 13.09 -0.60 -4.37
CA TYR A 131 12.53 0.39 -5.28
C TYR A 131 12.55 1.78 -4.64
N ARG A 132 13.05 2.77 -5.36
CA ARG A 132 12.91 4.18 -4.98
C ARG A 132 11.48 4.63 -5.23
N THR A 133 10.88 5.32 -4.26
CA THR A 133 9.60 6.03 -4.38
C THR A 133 9.80 7.54 -4.21
N VAL A 134 8.74 8.33 -4.32
CA VAL A 134 8.83 9.81 -4.13
C VAL A 134 9.36 10.19 -2.74
N HIS A 135 9.00 9.44 -1.68
CA HIS A 135 9.32 9.82 -0.30
C HIS A 135 10.12 8.77 0.47
N GLY A 136 10.65 7.77 -0.20
CA GLY A 136 11.42 6.71 0.46
C GLY A 136 11.61 5.53 -0.44
N TRP A 137 11.43 4.35 0.11
CA TRP A 137 11.67 3.10 -0.61
C TRP A 137 10.50 2.14 -0.40
N ARG A 138 10.28 1.32 -1.41
CA ARG A 138 9.51 0.09 -1.32
C ARG A 138 10.44 -1.08 -1.41
N LEU A 139 10.20 -2.07 -0.58
CA LEU A 139 10.93 -3.33 -0.60
C LEU A 139 9.97 -4.46 -1.00
N VAL A 140 10.48 -5.42 -1.75
CA VAL A 140 9.89 -6.75 -1.88
C VAL A 140 10.83 -7.71 -1.18
N LEU A 141 10.30 -8.50 -0.24
CA LEU A 141 11.06 -9.44 0.56
C LEU A 141 10.60 -10.86 0.22
N ALA A 142 11.55 -11.73 -0.10
CA ALA A 142 11.33 -13.16 -0.27
C ALA A 142 12.34 -13.95 0.58
N GLY A 143 11.93 -15.07 1.11
CA GLY A 143 12.79 -15.93 1.91
C GLY A 143 12.02 -16.91 2.77
N GLN A 144 12.74 -17.85 3.34
CA GLN A 144 12.14 -18.87 4.21
C GLN A 144 11.52 -18.21 5.46
N GLY A 145 10.29 -18.59 5.80
CA GLY A 145 9.61 -18.11 7.01
C GLY A 145 9.09 -16.67 6.93
N ILE A 146 9.08 -16.02 5.76
CA ILE A 146 8.45 -14.72 5.57
C ILE A 146 6.95 -14.91 5.32
N SER A 147 6.14 -14.59 6.32
CA SER A 147 4.69 -14.57 6.23
C SER A 147 4.10 -13.43 7.08
N LEU A 148 2.86 -13.05 6.83
CA LEU A 148 2.21 -11.87 7.44
C LEU A 148 2.27 -11.79 8.97
N GLN A 149 2.35 -12.92 9.65
CA GLN A 149 2.35 -13.00 11.11
C GLN A 149 3.62 -13.61 11.68
N SER A 150 4.61 -13.92 10.83
CA SER A 150 5.83 -14.56 11.30
C SER A 150 6.67 -13.64 12.17
N PRO A 151 7.28 -14.15 13.24
CA PRO A 151 8.24 -13.39 14.05
C PRO A 151 9.40 -12.85 13.21
N ARG A 152 9.85 -13.64 12.22
CA ARG A 152 10.90 -13.25 11.31
C ARG A 152 10.54 -12.01 10.48
N MET A 153 9.34 -11.97 9.90
CA MET A 153 8.88 -10.80 9.15
C MET A 153 8.84 -9.56 10.06
N GLN A 154 8.37 -9.71 11.31
CA GLN A 154 8.35 -8.61 12.27
C GLN A 154 9.76 -8.10 12.60
N GLN A 155 10.72 -9.00 12.78
CA GLN A 155 12.12 -8.67 13.01
C GLN A 155 12.73 -7.94 11.80
N LEU A 156 12.51 -8.44 10.58
CA LEU A 156 12.97 -7.78 9.35
C LEU A 156 12.38 -6.37 9.21
N PHE A 157 11.09 -6.20 9.50
CA PHE A 157 10.44 -4.89 9.46
C PHE A 157 11.03 -3.90 10.46
N GLN A 158 11.40 -4.35 11.65
CA GLN A 158 12.09 -3.52 12.64
C GLN A 158 13.50 -3.13 12.17
N LEU A 159 14.30 -4.10 11.70
CA LEU A 159 15.66 -3.87 11.23
C LEU A 159 15.72 -2.95 10.00
N LEU A 160 14.74 -3.07 9.11
CA LEU A 160 14.62 -2.25 7.90
C LEU A 160 13.90 -0.91 8.15
N ASN A 161 13.45 -0.65 9.38
CA ASN A 161 12.69 0.55 9.75
C ASN A 161 11.47 0.79 8.87
N VAL A 162 10.69 -0.29 8.63
CA VAL A 162 9.45 -0.23 7.85
C VAL A 162 8.44 0.66 8.55
N ASP A 163 7.66 1.45 7.79
CA ASP A 163 6.61 2.31 8.33
C ASP A 163 5.65 1.52 9.24
N ALA A 164 5.60 1.93 10.51
CA ALA A 164 4.79 1.24 11.53
C ALA A 164 3.28 1.29 11.22
N ARG A 165 2.79 2.35 10.55
CA ARG A 165 1.39 2.47 10.12
C ARG A 165 1.10 1.47 9.00
N TYR A 166 2.02 1.36 8.04
CA TYR A 166 1.95 0.36 6.98
C TYR A 166 1.95 -1.05 7.55
N ALA A 167 2.90 -1.39 8.42
CA ALA A 167 3.00 -2.70 9.06
C ALA A 167 1.73 -3.06 9.86
N ARG A 168 1.17 -2.09 10.58
CA ARG A 168 -0.11 -2.25 11.30
C ARG A 168 -1.27 -2.51 10.34
N LEU A 169 -1.36 -1.75 9.25
CA LEU A 169 -2.41 -1.90 8.24
C LEU A 169 -2.39 -3.30 7.62
N CYS A 170 -1.21 -3.77 7.21
CA CYS A 170 -1.04 -5.11 6.63
C CYS A 170 -1.49 -6.21 7.59
N ARG A 171 -1.16 -6.11 8.88
CA ARG A 171 -1.59 -7.07 9.91
C ARG A 171 -3.11 -7.07 10.09
N LEU A 172 -3.74 -5.90 10.17
CA LEU A 172 -5.19 -5.76 10.35
C LEU A 172 -5.96 -6.31 9.14
N GLN A 173 -5.48 -6.04 7.94
CA GLN A 173 -6.12 -6.49 6.71
C GLN A 173 -5.68 -7.88 6.25
N ARG A 174 -4.72 -8.49 6.95
CA ARG A 174 -4.16 -9.81 6.64
C ARG A 174 -3.66 -9.94 5.20
N CYS A 175 -3.07 -8.87 4.67
CA CYS A 175 -2.44 -8.85 3.36
C CYS A 175 -1.34 -7.79 3.31
N TRP A 176 -0.36 -7.96 2.43
CA TRP A 176 0.56 -6.90 2.05
C TRP A 176 -0.08 -6.01 1.00
N ARG A 177 0.32 -4.76 0.98
CA ARG A 177 -0.26 -3.75 0.10
C ARG A 177 0.84 -3.00 -0.65
N ALA A 178 0.67 -2.86 -1.95
CA ALA A 178 1.55 -2.05 -2.77
C ALA A 178 0.72 -1.09 -3.62
N ARG A 179 0.93 0.22 -3.46
CA ARG A 179 0.31 1.18 -4.37
C ARG A 179 0.93 1.04 -5.76
N ILE A 180 0.07 0.91 -6.78
CA ILE A 180 0.47 0.69 -8.17
C ILE A 180 0.06 1.82 -9.10
N SER A 181 -0.36 2.95 -8.56
CA SER A 181 -0.59 4.18 -9.31
C SER A 181 -0.21 5.41 -8.48
N PRO A 182 0.17 6.55 -9.11
CA PRO A 182 0.65 7.73 -8.42
C PRO A 182 -0.36 8.32 -7.43
N LYS A 183 0.09 9.05 -6.43
CA LYS A 183 -0.81 9.80 -5.54
C LYS A 183 -1.36 11.04 -6.26
N PRO A 184 -2.68 11.29 -6.23
CA PRO A 184 -3.29 12.39 -6.99
C PRO A 184 -2.73 13.77 -6.59
N PHE A 185 -2.45 13.99 -5.31
CA PHE A 185 -1.96 15.27 -4.83
C PHE A 185 -0.53 15.63 -5.28
N TYR A 186 0.28 14.67 -5.74
CA TYR A 186 1.57 14.98 -6.37
C TYR A 186 1.42 15.65 -7.72
N ARG A 187 0.21 15.62 -8.29
CA ARG A 187 -0.16 16.32 -9.52
C ARG A 187 -1.21 17.40 -9.29
N GLY A 188 -1.36 17.87 -8.05
CA GLY A 188 -2.32 18.93 -7.70
C GLY A 188 -3.78 18.49 -7.71
N LEU A 189 -4.06 17.19 -7.91
CA LEU A 189 -5.42 16.69 -7.90
C LEU A 189 -5.92 16.49 -6.46
N LYS A 190 -7.18 16.81 -6.25
CA LYS A 190 -7.89 16.48 -5.01
C LYS A 190 -8.06 14.97 -4.89
N ARG A 191 -8.39 14.50 -3.69
CA ARG A 191 -8.78 13.10 -3.45
C ARG A 191 -9.98 12.72 -4.31
N PHE A 192 -10.16 11.43 -4.50
CA PHE A 192 -11.37 10.90 -5.12
C PHE A 192 -12.63 11.53 -4.48
N PRO A 193 -13.56 12.08 -5.28
CA PRO A 193 -14.58 13.00 -4.79
C PRO A 193 -15.66 12.32 -3.96
N LEU A 194 -15.87 11.01 -4.15
CA LEU A 194 -16.98 10.28 -3.60
C LEU A 194 -16.57 9.36 -2.47
N PRO A 195 -17.47 9.09 -1.50
CA PRO A 195 -17.29 7.93 -0.64
C PRO A 195 -17.22 6.68 -1.52
N LEU A 196 -16.25 5.83 -1.26
CA LEU A 196 -16.13 4.56 -1.97
C LEU A 196 -17.32 3.67 -1.60
N HIS A 197 -18.19 3.42 -2.54
CA HIS A 197 -19.34 2.53 -2.46
C HIS A 197 -19.49 1.77 -3.78
N SER A 198 -20.36 0.77 -3.82
CA SER A 198 -20.45 -0.17 -4.94
C SER A 198 -20.90 0.44 -6.28
N ASP A 199 -21.58 1.57 -6.25
CA ASP A 199 -22.16 2.24 -7.43
C ASP A 199 -21.38 3.49 -7.89
N TRP A 200 -20.20 3.75 -7.32
CA TRP A 200 -19.38 4.89 -7.71
C TRP A 200 -19.01 4.91 -9.20
N GLU A 201 -18.95 3.75 -9.85
CA GLU A 201 -18.60 3.62 -11.27
C GLU A 201 -19.63 4.27 -12.20
N SER A 202 -20.88 4.35 -11.78
CA SER A 202 -21.95 5.01 -12.53
C SER A 202 -22.03 6.52 -12.26
N ASP A 203 -21.25 7.06 -11.33
CA ASP A 203 -21.28 8.47 -10.96
C ASP A 203 -20.42 9.31 -11.93
N PRO A 204 -21.02 10.33 -12.60
CA PRO A 204 -20.29 11.19 -13.54
C PRO A 204 -19.11 11.93 -12.93
N ALA A 205 -19.18 12.31 -11.64
CA ALA A 205 -18.08 12.98 -10.95
C ALA A 205 -16.92 12.02 -10.72
N ALA A 206 -17.18 10.75 -10.44
CA ALA A 206 -16.15 9.72 -10.35
C ALA A 206 -15.49 9.46 -11.71
N ALA A 207 -16.29 9.32 -12.77
CA ALA A 207 -15.78 9.13 -14.14
C ALA A 207 -14.89 10.30 -14.58
N SER A 208 -15.34 11.53 -14.39
CA SER A 208 -14.57 12.74 -14.69
C SER A 208 -13.28 12.81 -13.90
N TRP A 209 -13.31 12.49 -12.61
CA TRP A 209 -12.12 12.48 -11.77
C TRP A 209 -11.11 11.42 -12.24
N ILE A 210 -11.56 10.22 -12.59
CA ILE A 210 -10.70 9.13 -13.08
C ILE A 210 -10.01 9.56 -14.37
N GLN A 211 -10.74 10.13 -15.32
CA GLN A 211 -10.18 10.60 -16.57
C GLN A 211 -9.09 11.66 -16.34
N HIS A 212 -9.35 12.67 -15.50
CA HIS A 212 -8.35 13.67 -15.14
C HIS A 212 -7.14 13.08 -14.44
N TYR A 213 -7.38 12.12 -13.54
CA TYR A 213 -6.32 11.44 -12.80
C TYR A 213 -5.41 10.64 -13.74
N GLU A 214 -5.96 9.84 -14.64
CA GLU A 214 -5.20 9.05 -15.61
C GLU A 214 -4.39 9.93 -16.55
N THR A 215 -4.99 11.01 -17.04
CA THR A 215 -4.27 12.00 -17.86
C THR A 215 -3.11 12.65 -17.09
N ALA A 216 -3.36 13.12 -15.87
CA ALA A 216 -2.35 13.83 -15.07
C ALA A 216 -1.21 12.91 -14.59
N THR A 217 -1.45 11.62 -14.50
CA THR A 217 -0.47 10.62 -14.02
C THR A 217 0.16 9.81 -15.15
N SER A 218 -0.27 10.02 -16.39
CA SER A 218 0.33 9.40 -17.57
C SER A 218 1.83 9.71 -17.66
N GLY A 219 2.63 8.71 -18.01
CA GLY A 219 4.09 8.85 -18.12
C GLY A 219 4.85 8.99 -16.80
N LEU A 220 4.21 8.70 -15.66
CA LEU A 220 4.87 8.64 -14.35
C LEU A 220 5.12 7.20 -13.94
N ALA A 221 6.27 6.95 -13.30
CA ALA A 221 6.51 5.73 -12.56
C ALA A 221 6.09 5.90 -11.09
N VAL A 222 5.51 4.85 -10.49
CA VAL A 222 5.15 4.84 -9.06
C VAL A 222 6.37 4.60 -8.18
N CYS A 223 7.28 3.77 -8.69
CA CYS A 223 8.56 3.46 -8.08
C CYS A 223 9.57 3.09 -9.18
N ARG A 224 10.84 3.02 -8.81
CA ARG A 224 11.93 2.61 -9.71
C ARG A 224 12.79 1.57 -9.02
N LEU A 225 13.02 0.43 -9.64
CA LEU A 225 13.96 -0.58 -9.16
C LEU A 225 15.38 0.01 -9.14
N ILE A 226 16.04 -0.06 -7.99
CA ILE A 226 17.40 0.46 -7.79
C ILE A 226 18.40 -0.64 -7.39
N ALA A 227 17.93 -1.72 -6.77
CA ALA A 227 18.78 -2.84 -6.40
C ALA A 227 17.99 -4.14 -6.28
N GLU A 228 18.66 -5.26 -6.53
CA GLU A 228 18.24 -6.61 -6.19
C GLU A 228 19.39 -7.30 -5.46
N ILE A 229 19.18 -7.73 -4.22
CA ILE A 229 20.21 -8.17 -3.28
C ILE A 229 19.79 -9.50 -2.67
N GLY A 230 20.71 -10.45 -2.54
CA GLY A 230 20.46 -11.80 -2.05
C GLY A 230 19.96 -12.73 -3.14
N ILE A 231 19.03 -13.64 -2.82
CA ILE A 231 18.48 -14.55 -3.84
C ILE A 231 17.56 -13.80 -4.82
N PRO A 232 17.62 -14.13 -6.12
CA PRO A 232 16.72 -13.54 -7.11
C PRO A 232 15.25 -13.81 -6.77
N ILE A 233 14.41 -12.80 -6.92
CA ILE A 233 12.95 -12.92 -6.71
C ILE A 233 12.28 -13.05 -8.08
N ASN A 234 11.87 -14.27 -8.41
CA ASN A 234 11.14 -14.55 -9.63
C ASN A 234 9.70 -14.96 -9.28
N ASP A 235 8.82 -13.97 -9.17
CA ASP A 235 7.42 -14.14 -8.81
C ASP A 235 6.51 -13.39 -9.78
N PRO A 236 5.45 -14.01 -10.34
CA PRO A 236 4.55 -13.38 -11.29
C PRO A 236 3.90 -12.08 -10.77
N ILE A 237 3.60 -12.01 -9.48
CA ILE A 237 3.00 -10.81 -8.86
C ILE A 237 4.02 -9.66 -8.78
N VAL A 238 5.30 -9.98 -8.57
CA VAL A 238 6.37 -8.98 -8.59
C VAL A 238 6.57 -8.46 -10.01
N ASN A 239 6.58 -9.34 -11.01
CA ASN A 239 6.70 -8.94 -12.42
C ASN A 239 5.52 -8.05 -12.82
N TRP A 240 4.30 -8.45 -12.46
CA TRP A 240 3.11 -7.65 -12.70
C TRP A 240 3.14 -6.30 -11.98
N HIS A 241 3.61 -6.27 -10.71
CA HIS A 241 3.83 -5.03 -9.97
C HIS A 241 4.80 -4.10 -10.72
N ASP A 242 5.89 -4.62 -11.24
CA ASP A 242 6.92 -3.84 -11.93
C ASP A 242 6.38 -3.22 -13.23
N GLU A 243 5.57 -3.96 -13.98
CA GLU A 243 4.85 -3.44 -15.15
C GLU A 243 3.85 -2.34 -14.74
N ALA A 244 2.96 -2.65 -13.79
CA ALA A 244 1.91 -1.73 -13.36
C ALA A 244 2.44 -0.42 -12.76
N THR A 245 3.63 -0.45 -12.18
CA THR A 245 4.30 0.71 -11.58
C THR A 245 5.28 1.40 -12.51
N SER A 246 5.54 0.84 -13.71
CA SER A 246 6.61 1.26 -14.62
C SER A 246 7.99 1.27 -13.95
N ALA A 247 8.22 0.32 -13.02
CA ALA A 247 9.39 0.31 -12.14
C ALA A 247 10.72 0.07 -12.89
N LEU A 248 10.65 -0.60 -14.03
CA LEU A 248 11.82 -0.97 -14.86
C LEU A 248 12.08 0.01 -16.00
N ILE A 249 11.21 1.00 -16.21
CA ILE A 249 11.39 1.99 -17.28
C ILE A 249 12.34 3.08 -16.79
N PRO A 250 13.53 3.22 -17.39
CA PRO A 250 14.49 4.23 -16.97
C PRO A 250 13.96 5.65 -17.25
N ASN A 251 14.37 6.60 -16.40
CA ASN A 251 14.15 8.04 -16.59
C ASN A 251 12.69 8.54 -16.51
N LEU A 252 11.70 7.70 -16.23
CA LEU A 252 10.37 8.20 -15.91
C LEU A 252 10.40 8.98 -14.58
N LYS A 253 9.70 10.10 -14.54
CA LYS A 253 9.53 10.85 -13.29
C LYS A 253 8.69 10.04 -12.30
N LEU A 254 9.09 10.03 -11.03
CA LEU A 254 8.29 9.42 -9.97
C LEU A 254 7.08 10.29 -9.62
N GLY A 255 5.92 9.61 -9.34
CA GLY A 255 4.65 10.24 -9.03
C GLY A 255 3.84 9.57 -7.92
#